data_464ef4cd6352d4fc678b2b9ac4b5aea9
#
_entry.id   464ef4cd6352d4fc678b2b9ac4b5aea9
#
_cell.length_a   1.000
_cell.length_b   1.000
_cell.length_c   1.000
_cell.angle_alpha   90.00
_cell.angle_beta   90.00
_cell.angle_gamma   90.00
#
_symmetry.space_group_name_H-M   'P 1'
#
loop_
_entity.id
_entity.type
_entity.pdbx_description
1 polymer ?
#
loop_
_entity_poly.entity_id
_entity_poly.type
_entity_poly.pdbx_seq_one_letter_code
_entity_poly.pdbx_strand_id
1 'polypeptide(L)'
;MKHYEFWFVVGSQTLYGDDVLTTVANRAEEMAQKLSAVLPYPLKYKVTAKSSAEITQVIKEANYDDNCAGIVTWCHTFSPSKMWINGLDLLQKPWLHFATQYNREIPNEEIDMDFMNLNQAAHGDREHGFIGARLRKPRKVIAGYWQDADVQARIGSWMKAAIGVAVSKDMKVMRFGDNMRNVAVTEGDKVEVQKKLGWEVNTWAVGDLVKEMGAVTEAEIDALMETYRASYDIATDDIAAVRYQAREEIAMKKMMDAEGCKAFSNTFQDLYGMEQLPGLASQHLMAQGYGYGGEGDWKVAAMTAILKAMGENGNGASAFMEDYTYHLVKGQEYSLGAHMLEVCPSVAVGRPRIETHFLGIGMNEKDPARLVFEGKPGKAVVVSLIDMGGRLRLIVQDIEAVKPIMPMPNLPVARVMWRAMPDLTTGVECWITAGGAHHTVLSYDVTAEQLRDWARMMEIEFVHITKDTTVESLEHELFLNDLAWKLK
;
A
#
# COMPACT_ATOMS: atom_id res chain seq x y z
N MET A 1 6.07 -1.51 -15.22
CA MET A 1 6.16 -0.85 -13.89
C MET A 1 7.28 0.18 -13.93
N LYS A 2 7.13 1.32 -13.24
CA LYS A 2 8.24 2.28 -13.06
C LYS A 2 9.38 1.60 -12.30
N HIS A 3 10.62 1.92 -12.67
CA HIS A 3 11.81 1.43 -11.96
C HIS A 3 12.16 2.44 -10.86
N TYR A 4 11.64 2.21 -9.67
CA TYR A 4 11.89 3.08 -8.53
C TYR A 4 13.29 2.85 -7.95
N GLU A 5 13.92 3.96 -7.50
CA GLU A 5 15.19 4.00 -6.78
C GLU A 5 15.11 4.97 -5.61
N PHE A 6 16.02 4.83 -4.68
CA PHE A 6 16.17 5.74 -3.54
C PHE A 6 17.50 6.47 -3.64
N TRP A 7 17.51 7.75 -3.28
CA TRP A 7 18.71 8.58 -3.36
C TRP A 7 19.40 8.69 -2.00
N PHE A 8 20.68 8.36 -1.96
CA PHE A 8 21.51 8.49 -0.78
C PHE A 8 22.24 9.82 -0.84
N VAL A 9 21.87 10.76 0.03
CA VAL A 9 22.39 12.13 0.13
C VAL A 9 23.16 12.25 1.43
N VAL A 10 24.46 12.47 1.32
CA VAL A 10 25.38 12.49 2.45
C VAL A 10 25.76 13.91 2.80
N GLY A 11 25.74 14.27 4.07
CA GLY A 11 26.12 15.58 4.55
C GLY A 11 27.56 15.62 5.04
N SER A 12 28.28 16.71 4.70
CA SER A 12 29.60 17.05 5.20
C SER A 12 29.78 18.57 5.17
N GLN A 13 31.02 19.06 5.28
CA GLN A 13 31.37 20.48 5.14
C GLN A 13 32.81 20.66 4.65
N THR A 14 33.09 21.79 3.99
CA THR A 14 34.39 22.09 3.41
C THR A 14 35.52 22.26 4.46
N LEU A 15 35.17 22.48 5.72
CA LEU A 15 36.13 22.62 6.84
C LEU A 15 37.11 21.44 6.97
N TYR A 16 36.68 20.23 6.54
CA TYR A 16 37.49 19.01 6.69
C TYR A 16 38.57 18.81 5.62
N GLY A 17 38.54 19.60 4.54
CA GLY A 17 39.45 19.48 3.42
C GLY A 17 39.08 18.37 2.42
N ASP A 18 39.74 18.41 1.25
CA ASP A 18 39.37 17.57 0.10
C ASP A 18 39.63 16.08 0.29
N ASP A 19 40.67 15.71 1.03
CA ASP A 19 41.00 14.30 1.32
C ASP A 19 39.92 13.63 2.17
N VAL A 20 39.43 14.31 3.21
CA VAL A 20 38.33 13.83 4.05
C VAL A 20 37.04 13.75 3.24
N LEU A 21 36.73 14.77 2.43
CA LEU A 21 35.54 14.77 1.56
C LEU A 21 35.55 13.62 0.55
N THR A 22 36.74 13.32 -0.02
CA THR A 22 36.93 12.19 -0.93
C THR A 22 36.70 10.85 -0.19
N THR A 23 37.22 10.72 1.03
CA THR A 23 37.00 9.54 1.88
C THR A 23 35.52 9.35 2.19
N VAL A 24 34.81 10.41 2.54
CA VAL A 24 33.36 10.39 2.79
C VAL A 24 32.58 9.92 1.56
N ALA A 25 32.92 10.47 0.39
CA ALA A 25 32.26 10.10 -0.87
C ALA A 25 32.48 8.61 -1.20
N ASN A 26 33.72 8.11 -1.11
CA ASN A 26 34.06 6.70 -1.39
C ASN A 26 33.32 5.76 -0.44
N ARG A 27 33.26 6.07 0.87
CA ARG A 27 32.50 5.28 1.85
C ARG A 27 31.00 5.31 1.59
N ALA A 28 30.46 6.46 1.20
CA ALA A 28 29.05 6.59 0.87
C ALA A 28 28.67 5.75 -0.37
N GLU A 29 29.52 5.75 -1.40
CA GLU A 29 29.33 4.95 -2.61
C GLU A 29 29.40 3.45 -2.29
N GLU A 30 30.39 3.02 -1.50
CA GLU A 30 30.50 1.63 -1.03
C GLU A 30 29.26 1.18 -0.25
N MET A 31 28.80 2.01 0.70
CA MET A 31 27.57 1.72 1.47
C MET A 31 26.36 1.59 0.54
N ALA A 32 26.19 2.52 -0.40
CA ALA A 32 25.08 2.50 -1.34
C ALA A 32 25.09 1.22 -2.20
N GLN A 33 26.26 0.80 -2.70
CA GLN A 33 26.42 -0.44 -3.47
C GLN A 33 26.09 -1.68 -2.65
N LYS A 34 26.66 -1.80 -1.44
CA LYS A 34 26.43 -2.96 -0.56
C LYS A 34 24.98 -3.04 -0.07
N LEU A 35 24.38 -1.90 0.29
CA LEU A 35 22.99 -1.84 0.70
C LEU A 35 22.05 -2.17 -0.48
N SER A 36 22.33 -1.69 -1.69
CA SER A 36 21.52 -2.04 -2.87
C SER A 36 21.49 -3.54 -3.18
N ALA A 37 22.51 -4.28 -2.79
CA ALA A 37 22.56 -5.73 -3.00
C ALA A 37 21.61 -6.52 -2.08
N VAL A 38 21.14 -5.92 -0.97
CA VAL A 38 20.32 -6.60 0.05
C VAL A 38 18.96 -5.91 0.25
N LEU A 39 18.79 -4.67 -0.18
CA LEU A 39 17.55 -3.93 -0.08
C LEU A 39 16.59 -4.26 -1.25
N PRO A 40 15.27 -4.12 -1.07
CA PRO A 40 14.30 -4.44 -2.11
C PRO A 40 14.34 -3.48 -3.32
N TYR A 41 14.94 -2.30 -3.16
CA TYR A 41 15.09 -1.30 -4.22
C TYR A 41 16.50 -0.70 -4.21
N PRO A 42 17.03 -0.25 -5.36
CA PRO A 42 18.34 0.36 -5.45
C PRO A 42 18.47 1.60 -4.58
N LEU A 43 19.56 1.71 -3.84
CA LEU A 43 19.98 2.92 -3.13
C LEU A 43 21.14 3.54 -3.90
N LYS A 44 20.95 4.71 -4.50
CA LYS A 44 21.96 5.38 -5.33
C LYS A 44 22.62 6.53 -4.59
N TYR A 45 23.92 6.47 -4.41
CA TYR A 45 24.68 7.61 -3.95
C TYR A 45 24.59 8.76 -4.98
N LYS A 46 24.22 9.96 -4.52
CA LYS A 46 24.02 11.14 -5.38
C LYS A 46 25.07 12.21 -5.14
N VAL A 47 25.34 12.52 -3.88
CA VAL A 47 26.26 13.60 -3.53
C VAL A 47 26.71 13.53 -2.07
N THR A 48 27.93 13.99 -1.81
CA THR A 48 28.36 14.47 -0.49
C THR A 48 28.19 15.98 -0.48
N ALA A 49 27.05 16.43 0.05
CA ALA A 49 26.65 17.83 0.04
C ALA A 49 27.34 18.59 1.19
N LYS A 50 27.93 19.72 0.87
CA LYS A 50 28.77 20.54 1.78
C LYS A 50 28.34 22.01 1.82
N SER A 51 27.23 22.32 1.17
CA SER A 51 26.65 23.67 1.16
C SER A 51 25.11 23.62 1.03
N SER A 52 24.45 24.70 1.48
CA SER A 52 23.01 24.86 1.31
C SER A 52 22.56 24.82 -0.15
N ALA A 53 23.40 25.32 -1.06
CA ALA A 53 23.09 25.32 -2.49
C ALA A 53 23.09 23.89 -3.07
N GLU A 54 24.10 23.07 -2.75
CA GLU A 54 24.19 21.67 -3.19
C GLU A 54 23.02 20.82 -2.63
N ILE A 55 22.71 20.99 -1.33
CA ILE A 55 21.57 20.31 -0.72
C ILE A 55 20.27 20.71 -1.40
N THR A 56 20.03 22.00 -1.60
CA THR A 56 18.82 22.49 -2.26
C THR A 56 18.69 21.98 -3.68
N GLN A 57 19.82 21.88 -4.41
CA GLN A 57 19.82 21.41 -5.79
C GLN A 57 19.46 19.92 -5.88
N VAL A 58 20.08 19.05 -5.08
CA VAL A 58 19.77 17.61 -5.11
C VAL A 58 18.33 17.32 -4.67
N ILE A 59 17.79 18.11 -3.74
CA ILE A 59 16.38 17.99 -3.34
C ILE A 59 15.43 18.38 -4.47
N LYS A 60 15.72 19.46 -5.19
CA LYS A 60 14.93 19.85 -6.38
C LYS A 60 14.96 18.76 -7.44
N GLU A 61 16.14 18.23 -7.74
CA GLU A 61 16.29 17.12 -8.69
C GLU A 61 15.47 15.90 -8.26
N ALA A 62 15.55 15.51 -6.98
CA ALA A 62 14.76 14.40 -6.45
C ALA A 62 13.26 14.63 -6.56
N ASN A 63 12.76 15.84 -6.29
CA ASN A 63 11.34 16.17 -6.39
C ASN A 63 10.79 15.97 -7.80
N TYR A 64 11.60 16.28 -8.84
CA TYR A 64 11.20 16.19 -10.25
C TYR A 64 11.57 14.85 -10.93
N ASP A 65 12.32 13.98 -10.26
CA ASP A 65 12.65 12.66 -10.82
C ASP A 65 11.55 11.66 -10.45
N ASP A 66 10.81 11.18 -11.44
CA ASP A 66 9.73 10.23 -11.29
C ASP A 66 10.19 8.85 -10.81
N ASN A 67 11.47 8.50 -11.00
CA ASN A 67 12.03 7.24 -10.51
C ASN A 67 12.49 7.34 -9.05
N CYS A 68 12.77 8.56 -8.55
CA CYS A 68 13.12 8.77 -7.15
C CYS A 68 11.89 8.58 -6.24
N ALA A 69 11.83 7.45 -5.52
CA ALA A 69 10.76 7.15 -4.59
C ALA A 69 10.99 7.74 -3.18
N GLY A 70 12.20 8.17 -2.86
CA GLY A 70 12.51 8.75 -1.55
C GLY A 70 13.99 9.05 -1.39
N ILE A 71 14.30 9.81 -0.33
CA ILE A 71 15.66 10.23 0.02
C ILE A 71 16.07 9.59 1.34
N VAL A 72 17.30 9.06 1.36
CA VAL A 72 17.99 8.61 2.56
C VAL A 72 19.12 9.58 2.86
N THR A 73 19.09 10.25 4.01
CA THR A 73 20.14 11.17 4.43
C THR A 73 21.05 10.53 5.49
N TRP A 74 22.34 10.81 5.38
CA TRP A 74 23.37 10.35 6.33
C TRP A 74 24.40 11.45 6.58
N CYS A 75 24.78 11.64 7.84
CA CYS A 75 25.80 12.57 8.25
C CYS A 75 27.05 11.80 8.70
N HIS A 76 27.99 11.53 7.78
CA HIS A 76 29.22 10.79 8.13
C HIS A 76 30.15 11.61 9.03
N THR A 77 30.46 12.83 8.59
CA THR A 77 31.08 13.87 9.40
C THR A 77 30.02 14.78 9.98
N PHE A 78 30.42 15.80 10.73
CA PHE A 78 29.48 16.84 11.11
C PHE A 78 29.05 17.65 9.87
N SER A 79 27.78 17.61 9.57
CA SER A 79 27.14 18.45 8.56
C SER A 79 26.28 19.50 9.27
N PRO A 80 26.66 20.79 9.26
CA PRO A 80 25.88 21.83 9.94
C PRO A 80 24.45 21.87 9.39
N SER A 81 23.47 21.49 10.19
CA SER A 81 22.12 21.23 9.68
C SER A 81 21.34 22.49 9.32
N LYS A 82 21.84 23.66 9.67
CA LYS A 82 21.33 24.92 9.12
C LYS A 82 21.41 24.97 7.57
N MET A 83 22.38 24.27 6.98
CA MET A 83 22.49 24.15 5.53
C MET A 83 21.36 23.35 4.88
N TRP A 84 20.71 22.47 5.66
CA TRP A 84 19.64 21.59 5.18
C TRP A 84 18.25 22.25 5.16
N ILE A 85 18.07 23.38 5.86
CA ILE A 85 16.75 23.99 6.05
C ILE A 85 16.04 24.24 4.73
N ASN A 86 16.68 24.96 3.79
CA ASN A 86 16.04 25.34 2.52
C ASN A 86 15.70 24.11 1.66
N GLY A 87 16.60 23.13 1.62
CA GLY A 87 16.36 21.90 0.87
C GLY A 87 15.22 21.06 1.49
N LEU A 88 15.29 20.79 2.80
CA LEU A 88 14.28 20.00 3.49
C LEU A 88 12.90 20.67 3.48
N ASP A 89 12.83 22.00 3.50
CA ASP A 89 11.55 22.70 3.40
C ASP A 89 10.87 22.46 2.05
N LEU A 90 11.65 22.39 0.97
CA LEU A 90 11.18 22.10 -0.39
C LEU A 90 10.89 20.61 -0.64
N LEU A 91 11.36 19.71 0.22
CA LEU A 91 11.28 18.27 -0.02
C LEU A 91 9.84 17.77 -0.09
N GLN A 92 9.50 17.10 -1.20
CA GLN A 92 8.19 16.49 -1.46
C GLN A 92 8.24 14.95 -1.50
N LYS A 93 9.43 14.37 -1.41
CA LYS A 93 9.64 12.91 -1.41
C LYS A 93 9.69 12.35 0.01
N PRO A 94 9.35 11.08 0.22
CA PRO A 94 9.62 10.36 1.45
C PRO A 94 11.07 10.55 1.94
N TRP A 95 11.23 10.75 3.25
CA TRP A 95 12.53 11.00 3.85
C TRP A 95 12.87 10.01 4.97
N LEU A 96 14.02 9.37 4.82
CA LEU A 96 14.67 8.56 5.86
C LEU A 96 15.92 9.26 6.36
N HIS A 97 15.98 9.54 7.66
CA HIS A 97 17.22 9.93 8.35
C HIS A 97 17.89 8.64 8.82
N PHE A 98 18.98 8.26 8.19
CA PHE A 98 19.76 7.07 8.54
C PHE A 98 20.88 7.43 9.52
N ALA A 99 20.68 7.13 10.80
CA ALA A 99 21.62 7.38 11.88
C ALA A 99 22.56 6.18 12.04
N THR A 100 23.65 6.19 11.31
CA THR A 100 24.65 5.11 11.30
C THR A 100 26.06 5.66 11.23
N GLN A 101 27.04 4.78 11.39
CA GLN A 101 28.46 5.07 11.27
C GLN A 101 29.09 4.07 10.31
N TYR A 102 30.11 4.51 9.54
CA TYR A 102 30.78 3.64 8.58
C TYR A 102 31.51 2.47 9.27
N ASN A 103 32.29 2.75 10.31
CA ASN A 103 32.97 1.74 11.14
C ASN A 103 32.03 1.19 12.22
N ARG A 104 32.19 -0.09 12.53
CA ARG A 104 31.40 -0.76 13.57
C ARG A 104 31.93 -0.45 14.98
N GLU A 105 33.25 -0.43 15.12
CA GLU A 105 33.93 -0.34 16.41
C GLU A 105 34.75 0.94 16.51
N ILE A 106 34.97 1.39 17.73
CA ILE A 106 35.96 2.42 18.04
C ILE A 106 37.30 1.73 18.11
N PRO A 107 38.29 2.08 17.26
CA PRO A 107 39.59 1.43 17.23
C PRO A 107 40.43 1.90 18.43
N ASN A 108 40.49 1.07 19.48
CA ASN A 108 41.03 1.45 20.79
C ASN A 108 42.45 2.04 20.76
N GLU A 109 43.34 1.48 19.94
CA GLU A 109 44.74 1.91 19.86
C GLU A 109 45.03 2.92 18.74
N GLU A 110 44.11 3.02 17.77
CA GLU A 110 44.30 3.84 16.56
C GLU A 110 43.45 5.13 16.57
N ILE A 111 42.54 5.27 17.57
CA ILE A 111 41.68 6.43 17.65
C ILE A 111 42.48 7.69 18.00
N ASP A 112 42.36 8.70 17.14
CA ASP A 112 42.91 10.02 17.27
C ASP A 112 41.88 11.10 16.94
N MET A 113 42.28 12.36 16.88
CA MET A 113 41.41 13.48 16.55
C MET A 113 40.95 13.46 15.10
N ASP A 114 41.78 12.93 14.18
CA ASP A 114 41.41 12.82 12.76
C ASP A 114 40.35 11.76 12.57
N PHE A 115 40.47 10.62 13.25
CA PHE A 115 39.40 9.60 13.31
C PHE A 115 38.11 10.19 13.87
N MET A 116 38.13 10.94 14.93
CA MET A 116 36.95 11.56 15.53
C MET A 116 36.32 12.59 14.62
N ASN A 117 37.12 13.41 13.93
CA ASN A 117 36.63 14.40 12.96
C ASN A 117 35.99 13.75 11.73
N LEU A 118 36.54 12.64 11.24
CA LEU A 118 35.98 11.89 10.13
C LEU A 118 34.67 11.19 10.53
N ASN A 119 34.57 10.65 11.74
CA ASN A 119 33.48 9.78 12.17
C ASN A 119 32.58 10.47 13.22
N GLN A 120 31.94 11.59 12.82
CA GLN A 120 31.06 12.38 13.68
C GLN A 120 29.56 12.13 13.44
N ALA A 121 29.16 10.96 13.00
CA ALA A 121 27.77 10.66 12.71
C ALA A 121 26.87 10.94 13.94
N ALA A 122 27.25 10.50 15.13
CA ALA A 122 26.47 10.73 16.35
C ALA A 122 26.22 12.22 16.63
N HIS A 123 27.18 13.08 16.37
CA HIS A 123 27.07 14.53 16.51
C HIS A 123 26.18 15.11 15.37
N GLY A 124 26.45 14.75 14.13
CA GLY A 124 25.70 15.20 12.95
C GLY A 124 24.23 14.80 13.03
N ASP A 125 23.94 13.57 13.45
CA ASP A 125 22.57 13.05 13.57
C ASP A 125 21.74 13.82 14.60
N ARG A 126 22.33 14.30 15.70
CA ARG A 126 21.60 15.09 16.71
C ARG A 126 21.15 16.42 16.14
N GLU A 127 22.01 17.11 15.40
CA GLU A 127 21.65 18.37 14.81
C GLU A 127 20.71 18.22 13.60
N HIS A 128 20.94 17.22 12.76
CA HIS A 128 20.05 16.91 11.65
C HIS A 128 18.66 16.49 12.14
N GLY A 129 18.60 15.71 13.21
CA GLY A 129 17.36 15.35 13.90
C GLY A 129 16.62 16.55 14.49
N PHE A 130 17.35 17.51 15.09
CA PHE A 130 16.77 18.77 15.60
C PHE A 130 16.09 19.58 14.48
N ILE A 131 16.78 19.79 13.35
CA ILE A 131 16.21 20.55 12.23
C ILE A 131 14.98 19.84 11.67
N GLY A 132 15.02 18.52 11.47
CA GLY A 132 13.87 17.76 11.01
C GLY A 132 12.66 17.85 11.94
N ALA A 133 12.89 17.84 13.26
CA ALA A 133 11.84 18.04 14.24
C ALA A 133 11.27 19.47 14.21
N ARG A 134 12.14 20.47 14.09
CA ARG A 134 11.73 21.88 14.05
C ARG A 134 10.93 22.25 12.80
N LEU A 135 11.29 21.66 11.65
CA LEU A 135 10.57 21.82 10.39
C LEU A 135 9.25 21.03 10.36
N ARG A 136 9.01 20.15 11.34
CA ARG A 136 7.84 19.24 11.40
C ARG A 136 7.66 18.41 10.12
N LYS A 137 8.76 18.13 9.40
CA LYS A 137 8.70 17.29 8.20
C LYS A 137 8.50 15.82 8.58
N PRO A 138 7.52 15.14 7.97
CA PRO A 138 7.36 13.70 8.11
C PRO A 138 8.65 12.99 7.71
N ARG A 139 9.17 12.15 8.61
CA ARG A 139 10.36 11.34 8.35
C ARG A 139 10.38 10.07 9.17
N LYS A 140 11.09 9.07 8.68
CA LYS A 140 11.52 7.91 9.46
C LYS A 140 12.94 8.15 9.94
N VAL A 141 13.23 7.78 11.19
CA VAL A 141 14.60 7.70 11.71
C VAL A 141 14.91 6.24 11.94
N ILE A 142 15.99 5.74 11.35
CA ILE A 142 16.52 4.39 11.58
C ILE A 142 17.94 4.54 12.11
N ALA A 143 18.19 3.98 13.30
CA ALA A 143 19.51 3.97 13.92
C ALA A 143 20.04 2.54 14.02
N GLY A 144 21.36 2.40 13.88
CA GLY A 144 22.08 1.14 14.00
C GLY A 144 23.17 0.99 12.96
N TYR A 145 23.93 -0.10 13.04
CA TYR A 145 25.02 -0.34 12.11
C TYR A 145 24.48 -0.78 10.74
N TRP A 146 24.92 -0.15 9.68
CA TRP A 146 24.38 -0.30 8.33
C TRP A 146 24.44 -1.72 7.72
N GLN A 147 25.33 -2.59 8.23
CA GLN A 147 25.41 -3.98 7.78
C GLN A 147 24.60 -4.95 8.65
N ASP A 148 23.97 -4.50 9.72
CA ASP A 148 23.14 -5.36 10.55
C ASP A 148 21.82 -5.68 9.83
N ALA A 149 21.46 -6.97 9.83
CA ALA A 149 20.31 -7.47 9.07
C ALA A 149 18.98 -6.87 9.51
N ASP A 150 18.82 -6.58 10.81
CA ASP A 150 17.61 -5.93 11.34
C ASP A 150 17.52 -4.47 10.91
N VAL A 151 18.64 -3.75 10.82
CA VAL A 151 18.69 -2.38 10.29
C VAL A 151 18.33 -2.37 8.80
N GLN A 152 18.91 -3.28 8.02
CA GLN A 152 18.60 -3.45 6.60
C GLN A 152 17.13 -3.81 6.37
N ALA A 153 16.57 -4.70 7.19
CA ALA A 153 15.15 -5.06 7.14
C ALA A 153 14.24 -3.85 7.42
N ARG A 154 14.59 -3.00 8.38
CA ARG A 154 13.83 -1.77 8.69
C ARG A 154 13.90 -0.74 7.57
N ILE A 155 15.07 -0.59 6.92
CA ILE A 155 15.21 0.27 5.73
C ILE A 155 14.34 -0.28 4.59
N GLY A 156 14.42 -1.58 4.29
CA GLY A 156 13.60 -2.21 3.26
C GLY A 156 12.09 -2.09 3.54
N SER A 157 11.68 -2.21 4.80
CA SER A 157 10.29 -2.00 5.22
C SER A 157 9.82 -0.57 4.93
N TRP A 158 10.64 0.44 5.29
CA TRP A 158 10.35 1.84 4.97
C TRP A 158 10.32 2.11 3.46
N MET A 159 11.24 1.52 2.68
CA MET A 159 11.23 1.65 1.23
C MET A 159 9.90 1.19 0.62
N LYS A 160 9.35 0.06 1.08
CA LYS A 160 8.03 -0.42 0.64
C LYS A 160 6.92 0.59 0.94
N ALA A 161 6.92 1.19 2.13
CA ALA A 161 5.96 2.25 2.47
C ALA A 161 6.13 3.50 1.56
N ALA A 162 7.37 3.87 1.24
CA ALA A 162 7.66 4.97 0.32
C ALA A 162 7.22 4.68 -1.12
N ILE A 163 7.30 3.42 -1.58
CA ILE A 163 6.70 3.00 -2.86
C ILE A 163 5.18 3.22 -2.83
N GLY A 164 4.51 2.88 -1.72
CA GLY A 164 3.09 3.18 -1.54
C GLY A 164 2.76 4.67 -1.72
N VAL A 165 3.63 5.57 -1.25
CA VAL A 165 3.49 7.01 -1.47
C VAL A 165 3.69 7.37 -2.95
N ALA A 166 4.72 6.83 -3.61
CA ALA A 166 4.98 7.10 -5.03
C ALA A 166 3.82 6.62 -5.91
N VAL A 167 3.28 5.42 -5.63
CA VAL A 167 2.11 4.88 -6.34
C VAL A 167 0.86 5.71 -6.06
N SER A 168 0.66 6.20 -4.82
CA SER A 168 -0.44 7.11 -4.49
C SER A 168 -0.43 8.38 -5.34
N LYS A 169 0.73 8.99 -5.56
CA LYS A 169 0.82 10.25 -6.32
C LYS A 169 0.39 10.11 -7.79
N ASP A 170 0.49 8.92 -8.35
CA ASP A 170 0.13 8.59 -9.73
C ASP A 170 -1.19 7.78 -9.82
N MET A 171 -1.94 7.63 -8.73
CA MET A 171 -3.12 6.78 -8.68
C MET A 171 -4.27 7.38 -9.48
N LYS A 172 -4.78 6.60 -10.43
CA LYS A 172 -6.04 6.87 -11.14
C LYS A 172 -7.01 5.74 -10.91
N VAL A 173 -8.24 6.07 -10.54
CA VAL A 173 -9.32 5.12 -10.26
C VAL A 173 -10.44 5.33 -11.27
N MET A 174 -10.78 4.28 -12.01
CA MET A 174 -11.92 4.25 -12.93
C MET A 174 -13.15 3.70 -12.21
N ARG A 175 -14.23 4.45 -12.19
CA ARG A 175 -15.52 3.96 -11.70
C ARG A 175 -16.44 3.65 -12.89
N PHE A 176 -16.94 2.43 -12.95
CA PHE A 176 -17.99 2.04 -13.88
C PHE A 176 -19.35 2.21 -13.18
N GLY A 177 -19.99 3.33 -13.43
CA GLY A 177 -21.18 3.76 -12.69
C GLY A 177 -20.85 4.57 -11.43
N ASP A 178 -21.81 4.71 -10.53
CA ASP A 178 -21.69 5.53 -9.32
C ASP A 178 -21.46 4.67 -8.06
N ASN A 179 -21.52 5.28 -6.87
CA ASN A 179 -21.58 4.56 -5.60
C ASN A 179 -22.91 3.81 -5.50
N MET A 180 -22.92 2.70 -4.77
CA MET A 180 -24.17 2.03 -4.42
C MET A 180 -25.06 3.00 -3.64
N ARG A 181 -26.31 3.11 -4.06
CA ARG A 181 -27.28 4.06 -3.48
C ARG A 181 -27.50 3.77 -1.99
N ASN A 182 -27.40 4.84 -1.18
CA ASN A 182 -27.60 4.84 0.27
C ASN A 182 -26.54 4.11 1.09
N VAL A 183 -25.38 3.76 0.52
CA VAL A 183 -24.23 3.20 1.27
C VAL A 183 -23.25 4.33 1.59
N ALA A 184 -23.35 4.86 2.80
CA ALA A 184 -22.62 6.07 3.21
C ALA A 184 -21.10 5.90 3.21
N VAL A 185 -20.58 4.72 3.58
CA VAL A 185 -19.15 4.51 3.76
C VAL A 185 -18.39 4.42 2.44
N THR A 186 -19.06 4.17 1.31
CA THR A 186 -18.44 4.18 -0.02
C THR A 186 -18.26 5.60 -0.55
N GLU A 187 -18.98 6.58 0.01
CA GLU A 187 -18.87 8.00 -0.35
C GLU A 187 -17.55 8.61 0.11
N GLY A 188 -17.24 9.80 -0.39
CA GLY A 188 -16.08 10.58 0.01
C GLY A 188 -15.79 11.76 -0.93
N ASP A 189 -14.98 12.69 -0.46
CA ASP A 189 -14.58 13.89 -1.21
C ASP A 189 -13.42 13.57 -2.17
N LYS A 190 -13.75 13.41 -3.46
CA LYS A 190 -12.77 13.11 -4.53
C LYS A 190 -11.80 14.26 -4.79
N VAL A 191 -12.21 15.50 -4.52
CA VAL A 191 -11.34 16.68 -4.66
C VAL A 191 -10.34 16.73 -3.51
N GLU A 192 -10.78 16.49 -2.28
CA GLU A 192 -9.88 16.48 -1.13
C GLU A 192 -8.86 15.33 -1.23
N VAL A 193 -9.29 14.15 -1.67
CA VAL A 193 -8.37 13.02 -1.84
C VAL A 193 -7.33 13.27 -2.95
N GLN A 194 -7.70 13.96 -4.02
CA GLN A 194 -6.76 14.35 -5.07
C GLN A 194 -5.73 15.36 -4.55
N LYS A 195 -6.16 16.37 -3.81
CA LYS A 195 -5.26 17.33 -3.15
C LYS A 195 -4.31 16.65 -2.17
N LYS A 196 -4.83 15.75 -1.33
CA LYS A 196 -4.08 15.15 -0.23
C LYS A 196 -3.22 13.98 -0.65
N LEU A 197 -3.80 13.06 -1.42
CA LEU A 197 -3.16 11.79 -1.79
C LEU A 197 -2.68 11.75 -3.24
N GLY A 198 -3.16 12.65 -4.09
CA GLY A 198 -2.87 12.67 -5.52
C GLY A 198 -3.80 11.79 -6.36
N TRP A 199 -4.87 11.21 -5.79
CA TRP A 199 -5.73 10.26 -6.49
C TRP A 199 -6.71 10.94 -7.42
N GLU A 200 -6.65 10.62 -8.71
CA GLU A 200 -7.64 11.01 -9.70
C GLU A 200 -8.76 9.98 -9.76
N VAL A 201 -9.97 10.34 -9.32
CA VAL A 201 -11.14 9.45 -9.28
C VAL A 201 -12.20 9.98 -10.22
N ASN A 202 -12.44 9.26 -11.32
CA ASN A 202 -13.40 9.64 -12.35
C ASN A 202 -14.41 8.53 -12.62
N THR A 203 -15.58 8.91 -13.14
CA THR A 203 -16.68 8.00 -13.48
C THR A 203 -16.85 7.90 -14.99
N TRP A 204 -17.01 6.68 -15.48
CA TRP A 204 -17.39 6.35 -16.84
C TRP A 204 -18.77 5.73 -16.85
N ALA A 205 -19.56 6.04 -17.88
CA ALA A 205 -20.85 5.42 -18.06
C ALA A 205 -20.70 3.92 -18.33
N VAL A 206 -21.54 3.10 -17.72
CA VAL A 206 -21.54 1.64 -18.00
C VAL A 206 -21.81 1.35 -19.48
N GLY A 207 -22.56 2.22 -20.16
CA GLY A 207 -22.77 2.13 -21.61
C GLY A 207 -21.48 2.20 -22.44
N ASP A 208 -20.44 2.92 -21.96
CA ASP A 208 -19.13 2.95 -22.63
C ASP A 208 -18.42 1.60 -22.49
N LEU A 209 -18.51 0.97 -21.33
CA LEU A 209 -18.00 -0.38 -21.10
C LEU A 209 -18.72 -1.41 -21.99
N VAL A 210 -20.06 -1.36 -22.03
CA VAL A 210 -20.86 -2.26 -22.90
C VAL A 210 -20.47 -2.10 -24.37
N LYS A 211 -20.23 -0.86 -24.82
CA LYS A 211 -19.76 -0.59 -26.19
C LYS A 211 -18.37 -1.21 -26.43
N GLU A 212 -17.44 -1.05 -25.48
CA GLU A 212 -16.09 -1.63 -25.57
C GLU A 212 -16.14 -3.16 -25.56
N MET A 213 -17.01 -3.76 -24.74
CA MET A 213 -17.26 -5.21 -24.77
C MET A 213 -17.72 -5.71 -26.15
N GLY A 214 -18.55 -4.92 -26.87
CA GLY A 214 -18.97 -5.21 -28.23
C GLY A 214 -17.83 -5.18 -29.25
N ALA A 215 -16.72 -4.51 -28.95
CA ALA A 215 -15.54 -4.43 -29.81
C ALA A 215 -14.52 -5.53 -29.54
N VAL A 216 -14.65 -6.31 -28.45
CA VAL A 216 -13.76 -7.42 -28.09
C VAL A 216 -13.94 -8.57 -29.09
N THR A 217 -12.85 -9.01 -29.68
CA THR A 217 -12.83 -10.10 -30.66
C THR A 217 -12.82 -11.49 -30.04
N GLU A 218 -13.33 -12.50 -30.73
CA GLU A 218 -13.27 -13.89 -30.26
C GLU A 218 -11.81 -14.38 -30.09
N ALA A 219 -10.87 -13.91 -30.90
CA ALA A 219 -9.46 -14.28 -30.79
C ALA A 219 -8.83 -13.75 -29.47
N GLU A 220 -9.21 -12.55 -29.01
CA GLU A 220 -8.78 -12.01 -27.72
C GLU A 220 -9.37 -12.84 -26.57
N ILE A 221 -10.65 -13.21 -26.67
CA ILE A 221 -11.31 -14.07 -25.68
C ILE A 221 -10.61 -15.43 -25.63
N ASP A 222 -10.33 -16.06 -26.76
CA ASP A 222 -9.65 -17.36 -26.82
C ASP A 222 -8.26 -17.30 -26.15
N ALA A 223 -7.49 -16.24 -26.40
CA ALA A 223 -6.18 -16.04 -25.76
C ALA A 223 -6.29 -15.91 -24.23
N LEU A 224 -7.28 -15.17 -23.72
CA LEU A 224 -7.51 -15.03 -22.28
C LEU A 224 -8.03 -16.34 -21.67
N MET A 225 -8.86 -17.10 -22.38
CA MET A 225 -9.30 -18.44 -21.96
C MET A 225 -8.13 -19.41 -21.76
N GLU A 226 -7.09 -19.34 -22.61
CA GLU A 226 -5.87 -20.13 -22.38
C GLU A 226 -5.14 -19.71 -21.09
N THR A 227 -5.10 -18.40 -20.81
CA THR A 227 -4.54 -17.88 -19.54
C THR A 227 -5.33 -18.39 -18.33
N TYR A 228 -6.66 -18.41 -18.42
CA TYR A 228 -7.50 -18.97 -17.36
C TYR A 228 -7.23 -20.47 -17.15
N ARG A 229 -7.14 -21.26 -18.24
CA ARG A 229 -6.80 -22.71 -18.16
C ARG A 229 -5.42 -22.95 -17.54
N ALA A 230 -4.47 -22.09 -17.82
CA ALA A 230 -3.13 -22.18 -17.23
C ALA A 230 -3.13 -21.85 -15.75
N SER A 231 -3.96 -20.91 -15.30
CA SER A 231 -3.96 -20.35 -13.95
C SER A 231 -4.95 -21.03 -13.00
N TYR A 232 -6.08 -21.52 -13.49
CA TYR A 232 -7.22 -21.98 -12.72
C TYR A 232 -7.78 -23.31 -13.20
N ASP A 233 -8.50 -24.01 -12.34
CA ASP A 233 -9.26 -25.20 -12.71
C ASP A 233 -10.66 -24.77 -13.15
N ILE A 234 -11.06 -25.08 -14.40
CA ILE A 234 -12.41 -24.80 -14.88
C ILE A 234 -13.34 -25.90 -14.37
N ALA A 235 -14.15 -25.58 -13.37
CA ALA A 235 -15.05 -26.49 -12.65
C ALA A 235 -16.53 -26.14 -12.95
N THR A 236 -16.82 -25.74 -14.17
CA THR A 236 -18.17 -25.50 -14.68
C THR A 236 -18.31 -26.00 -16.11
N ASP A 237 -19.51 -26.49 -16.47
CA ASP A 237 -19.87 -26.82 -17.84
C ASP A 237 -20.35 -25.60 -18.64
N ASP A 238 -20.66 -24.48 -17.96
CA ASP A 238 -21.07 -23.23 -18.62
C ASP A 238 -19.84 -22.43 -19.09
N ILE A 239 -19.23 -22.92 -20.14
CA ILE A 239 -18.08 -22.23 -20.78
C ILE A 239 -18.49 -20.89 -21.39
N ALA A 240 -19.76 -20.72 -21.75
CA ALA A 240 -20.24 -19.45 -22.29
C ALA A 240 -20.19 -18.34 -21.20
N ALA A 241 -20.53 -18.63 -19.96
CA ALA A 241 -20.40 -17.71 -18.84
C ALA A 241 -18.93 -17.30 -18.60
N VAL A 242 -17.98 -18.26 -18.67
CA VAL A 242 -16.54 -17.96 -18.51
C VAL A 242 -16.04 -17.07 -19.66
N ARG A 243 -16.44 -17.33 -20.90
CA ARG A 243 -16.09 -16.49 -22.06
C ARG A 243 -16.66 -15.09 -21.95
N TYR A 244 -17.87 -14.95 -21.37
CA TYR A 244 -18.47 -13.64 -21.13
C TYR A 244 -17.63 -12.83 -20.14
N GLN A 245 -17.18 -13.45 -19.03
CA GLN A 245 -16.27 -12.82 -18.09
C GLN A 245 -14.91 -12.42 -18.73
N ALA A 246 -14.40 -13.24 -19.63
CA ALA A 246 -13.19 -12.88 -20.39
C ALA A 246 -13.42 -11.64 -21.27
N ARG A 247 -14.59 -11.50 -21.89
CA ARG A 247 -14.97 -10.30 -22.65
C ARG A 247 -15.06 -9.06 -21.76
N GLU A 248 -15.67 -9.18 -20.58
CA GLU A 248 -15.74 -8.10 -19.57
C GLU A 248 -14.33 -7.66 -19.14
N GLU A 249 -13.47 -8.63 -18.78
CA GLU A 249 -12.09 -8.34 -18.36
C GLU A 249 -11.30 -7.59 -19.43
N ILE A 250 -11.34 -8.07 -20.67
CA ILE A 250 -10.62 -7.44 -21.79
C ILE A 250 -11.08 -6.01 -21.99
N ALA A 251 -12.40 -5.77 -21.98
CA ALA A 251 -12.97 -4.44 -22.16
C ALA A 251 -12.58 -3.50 -21.02
N MET A 252 -12.76 -3.91 -19.77
CA MET A 252 -12.37 -3.12 -18.60
C MET A 252 -10.88 -2.80 -18.63
N LYS A 253 -10.04 -3.80 -18.93
CA LYS A 253 -8.59 -3.61 -19.00
C LYS A 253 -8.19 -2.62 -20.07
N LYS A 254 -8.75 -2.71 -21.28
CA LYS A 254 -8.49 -1.77 -22.39
C LYS A 254 -8.83 -0.33 -21.99
N MET A 255 -9.99 -0.12 -21.37
CA MET A 255 -10.40 1.21 -20.90
C MET A 255 -9.46 1.74 -19.84
N MET A 256 -9.14 0.93 -18.83
CA MET A 256 -8.21 1.33 -17.75
C MET A 256 -6.81 1.64 -18.27
N ASP A 257 -6.27 0.82 -19.16
CA ASP A 257 -4.94 1.02 -19.72
C ASP A 257 -4.86 2.29 -20.59
N ALA A 258 -5.91 2.57 -21.37
CA ALA A 258 -6.00 3.78 -22.20
C ALA A 258 -5.97 5.06 -21.36
N GLU A 259 -6.60 5.05 -20.19
CA GLU A 259 -6.65 6.18 -19.26
C GLU A 259 -5.51 6.17 -18.21
N GLY A 260 -4.70 5.11 -18.19
CA GLY A 260 -3.63 4.92 -17.20
C GLY A 260 -4.14 4.62 -15.79
N CYS A 261 -5.37 4.12 -15.66
CA CYS A 261 -5.96 3.76 -14.38
C CYS A 261 -5.32 2.50 -13.79
N LYS A 262 -5.11 2.49 -12.48
CA LYS A 262 -4.51 1.38 -11.72
C LYS A 262 -5.48 0.72 -10.76
N ALA A 263 -6.66 1.29 -10.60
CA ALA A 263 -7.72 0.75 -9.77
C ALA A 263 -9.08 1.02 -10.41
N PHE A 264 -10.07 0.22 -10.04
CA PHE A 264 -11.43 0.36 -10.55
C PHE A 264 -12.48 -0.05 -9.53
N SER A 265 -13.70 0.41 -9.76
CA SER A 265 -14.88 0.02 -9.01
C SER A 265 -16.08 -0.08 -9.91
N ASN A 266 -17.05 -0.89 -9.51
CA ASN A 266 -18.38 -0.96 -10.11
C ASN A 266 -19.43 -1.15 -9.03
N THR A 267 -20.71 -1.03 -9.39
CA THR A 267 -21.83 -1.39 -8.54
C THR A 267 -22.88 -2.16 -9.33
N PHE A 268 -23.35 -3.26 -8.78
CA PHE A 268 -24.36 -4.12 -9.39
C PHE A 268 -25.70 -3.40 -9.63
N GLN A 269 -25.91 -2.22 -9.07
CA GLN A 269 -27.11 -1.40 -9.31
C GLN A 269 -27.09 -0.66 -10.64
N ASP A 270 -25.93 -0.48 -11.28
CA ASP A 270 -25.78 0.36 -12.46
C ASP A 270 -25.38 -0.39 -13.73
N LEU A 271 -25.16 -1.71 -13.66
CA LEU A 271 -24.61 -2.54 -14.75
C LEU A 271 -25.63 -2.86 -15.87
N TYR A 272 -26.42 -1.88 -16.27
CA TYR A 272 -27.40 -2.05 -17.34
C TYR A 272 -26.73 -2.34 -18.69
N GLY A 273 -27.20 -3.39 -19.35
CA GLY A 273 -26.65 -3.87 -20.62
C GLY A 273 -25.54 -4.90 -20.47
N MET A 274 -25.15 -5.23 -19.25
CA MET A 274 -24.28 -6.37 -18.94
C MET A 274 -25.12 -7.57 -18.49
N GLU A 275 -24.77 -8.77 -19.00
CA GLU A 275 -25.49 -10.00 -18.67
C GLU A 275 -25.07 -10.60 -17.34
N GLN A 276 -23.84 -10.34 -16.91
CA GLN A 276 -23.24 -10.84 -15.67
C GLN A 276 -22.61 -9.71 -14.84
N LEU A 277 -22.52 -9.91 -13.54
CA LEU A 277 -21.64 -9.13 -12.66
C LEU A 277 -20.18 -9.54 -12.89
N PRO A 278 -19.23 -8.61 -13.05
CA PRO A 278 -17.82 -8.93 -13.30
C PRO A 278 -17.14 -9.60 -12.09
N GLY A 279 -17.32 -10.90 -11.93
CA GLY A 279 -16.74 -11.70 -10.86
C GLY A 279 -15.32 -12.15 -11.19
N LEU A 280 -15.18 -13.17 -12.06
CA LEU A 280 -13.89 -13.67 -12.54
C LEU A 280 -13.04 -12.56 -13.15
N ALA A 281 -13.66 -11.66 -13.91
CA ALA A 281 -12.99 -10.51 -14.53
C ALA A 281 -12.31 -9.62 -13.46
N SER A 282 -13.04 -9.22 -12.41
CA SER A 282 -12.50 -8.40 -11.32
C SER A 282 -11.42 -9.13 -10.54
N GLN A 283 -11.62 -10.41 -10.25
CA GLN A 283 -10.64 -11.23 -9.52
C GLN A 283 -9.33 -11.39 -10.29
N HIS A 284 -9.40 -11.64 -11.59
CA HIS A 284 -8.20 -11.81 -12.42
C HIS A 284 -7.49 -10.48 -12.71
N LEU A 285 -8.22 -9.37 -12.87
CA LEU A 285 -7.60 -8.04 -12.94
C LEU A 285 -6.83 -7.71 -11.66
N MET A 286 -7.38 -8.03 -10.47
CA MET A 286 -6.62 -7.89 -9.22
C MET A 286 -5.37 -8.78 -9.18
N ALA A 287 -5.41 -9.99 -9.75
CA ALA A 287 -4.22 -10.84 -9.87
C ALA A 287 -3.13 -10.21 -10.75
N GLN A 288 -3.53 -9.40 -11.73
CA GLN A 288 -2.61 -8.64 -12.59
C GLN A 288 -2.09 -7.35 -11.93
N GLY A 289 -2.50 -7.02 -10.69
CA GLY A 289 -2.02 -5.86 -9.94
C GLY A 289 -2.95 -4.64 -9.95
N TYR A 290 -4.11 -4.70 -10.60
CA TYR A 290 -5.13 -3.66 -10.47
C TYR A 290 -5.74 -3.71 -9.07
N GLY A 291 -6.14 -2.54 -8.55
CA GLY A 291 -6.94 -2.47 -7.33
C GLY A 291 -8.43 -2.53 -7.63
N TYR A 292 -9.19 -3.13 -6.74
CA TYR A 292 -10.63 -3.21 -6.83
C TYR A 292 -11.29 -2.87 -5.49
N GLY A 293 -12.44 -2.22 -5.56
CA GLY A 293 -13.38 -2.03 -4.46
C GLY A 293 -14.79 -2.14 -4.97
N GLY A 294 -15.63 -2.89 -4.29
CA GLY A 294 -17.03 -3.10 -4.66
C GLY A 294 -17.88 -1.85 -4.46
N GLU A 295 -19.07 -1.82 -5.07
CA GLU A 295 -20.13 -0.87 -4.75
C GLU A 295 -19.79 0.62 -4.97
N GLY A 296 -18.87 0.89 -5.88
CA GLY A 296 -18.39 2.24 -6.15
C GLY A 296 -17.33 2.73 -5.15
N ASP A 297 -16.84 1.88 -4.23
CA ASP A 297 -15.84 2.26 -3.21
C ASP A 297 -14.44 2.42 -3.80
N TRP A 298 -14.24 3.57 -4.40
CA TRP A 298 -12.99 3.99 -5.00
C TRP A 298 -11.84 4.11 -3.99
N LYS A 299 -12.14 4.33 -2.70
CA LYS A 299 -11.12 4.42 -1.64
C LYS A 299 -10.45 3.06 -1.41
N VAL A 300 -11.27 2.03 -1.25
CA VAL A 300 -10.79 0.66 -1.10
C VAL A 300 -10.14 0.17 -2.39
N ALA A 301 -10.67 0.54 -3.56
CA ALA A 301 -10.04 0.22 -4.85
C ALA A 301 -8.60 0.76 -4.93
N ALA A 302 -8.38 2.04 -4.63
CA ALA A 302 -7.06 2.65 -4.60
C ALA A 302 -6.14 2.00 -3.55
N MET A 303 -6.64 1.76 -2.33
CA MET A 303 -5.88 1.10 -1.27
C MET A 303 -5.46 -0.32 -1.66
N THR A 304 -6.33 -1.08 -2.35
CA THR A 304 -5.99 -2.43 -2.84
C THR A 304 -4.79 -2.36 -3.79
N ALA A 305 -4.77 -1.44 -4.75
CA ALA A 305 -3.63 -1.24 -5.66
C ALA A 305 -2.35 -0.83 -4.92
N ILE A 306 -2.45 0.07 -3.95
CA ILE A 306 -1.32 0.57 -3.16
C ILE A 306 -0.72 -0.57 -2.32
N LEU A 307 -1.55 -1.35 -1.60
CA LEU A 307 -1.05 -2.45 -0.79
C LEU A 307 -0.42 -3.56 -1.67
N LYS A 308 -0.97 -3.83 -2.85
CA LYS A 308 -0.32 -4.72 -3.81
C LYS A 308 1.06 -4.22 -4.22
N ALA A 309 1.19 -2.93 -4.53
CA ALA A 309 2.47 -2.32 -4.93
C ALA A 309 3.50 -2.31 -3.79
N MET A 310 3.06 -2.17 -2.53
CA MET A 310 3.92 -2.27 -1.33
C MET A 310 4.33 -3.70 -1.01
N GLY A 311 3.61 -4.68 -1.51
CA GLY A 311 3.84 -6.09 -1.26
C GLY A 311 5.02 -6.68 -2.03
N GLU A 312 5.13 -7.99 -2.05
CA GLU A 312 6.23 -8.71 -2.67
C GLU A 312 6.22 -8.50 -4.19
N ASN A 313 7.38 -8.17 -4.75
CA ASN A 313 7.59 -7.93 -6.19
C ASN A 313 6.64 -6.88 -6.82
N GLY A 314 6.08 -5.96 -6.00
CA GLY A 314 5.16 -4.93 -6.47
C GLY A 314 3.77 -5.45 -6.88
N ASN A 315 3.43 -6.70 -6.53
CA ASN A 315 2.11 -7.30 -6.70
C ASN A 315 1.81 -8.30 -5.57
N GLY A 316 1.81 -7.81 -4.35
CA GLY A 316 1.68 -8.61 -3.14
C GLY A 316 0.32 -9.28 -2.93
N ALA A 317 0.28 -10.17 -1.95
CA ALA A 317 -0.91 -10.89 -1.52
C ALA A 317 -1.87 -9.97 -0.75
N SER A 318 -2.56 -9.10 -1.50
CA SER A 318 -3.59 -8.19 -1.01
C SER A 318 -4.86 -8.35 -1.84
N ALA A 319 -6.02 -8.28 -1.17
CA ALA A 319 -7.32 -8.48 -1.79
C ALA A 319 -8.35 -7.51 -1.21
N PHE A 320 -9.25 -7.01 -2.05
CA PHE A 320 -10.52 -6.48 -1.60
C PHE A 320 -11.24 -7.54 -0.75
N MET A 321 -11.83 -7.13 0.36
CA MET A 321 -12.48 -8.02 1.32
C MET A 321 -13.63 -7.29 2.01
N GLU A 322 -14.62 -8.06 2.44
CA GLU A 322 -15.69 -7.61 3.31
C GLU A 322 -15.79 -8.51 4.52
N ASP A 323 -15.97 -7.94 5.71
CA ASP A 323 -16.35 -8.66 6.93
C ASP A 323 -17.82 -9.09 6.81
N TYR A 324 -18.05 -10.29 6.27
CA TYR A 324 -19.39 -10.69 5.83
C TYR A 324 -20.28 -11.20 6.95
N THR A 325 -19.73 -12.05 7.82
CA THR A 325 -20.48 -12.61 8.95
C THR A 325 -19.56 -13.11 10.07
N TYR A 326 -20.13 -13.29 11.26
CA TYR A 326 -19.39 -13.74 12.44
C TYR A 326 -19.77 -15.14 12.86
N HIS A 327 -18.79 -15.91 13.32
CA HIS A 327 -18.97 -17.15 14.06
C HIS A 327 -18.79 -16.84 15.55
N LEU A 328 -19.88 -16.85 16.32
CA LEU A 328 -19.92 -16.36 17.71
C LEU A 328 -19.95 -17.49 18.76
N VAL A 329 -19.46 -18.69 18.41
CA VAL A 329 -19.34 -19.78 19.37
C VAL A 329 -18.17 -19.48 20.31
N LYS A 330 -18.43 -19.39 21.62
CA LYS A 330 -17.41 -19.05 22.62
C LYS A 330 -16.21 -19.99 22.57
N GLY A 331 -15.00 -19.38 22.49
CA GLY A 331 -13.74 -20.08 22.33
C GLY A 331 -13.40 -20.43 20.87
N GLN A 332 -14.30 -20.13 19.93
CA GLN A 332 -14.14 -20.33 18.49
C GLN A 332 -14.72 -19.13 17.72
N GLU A 333 -14.46 -17.91 18.19
CA GLU A 333 -14.96 -16.70 17.59
C GLU A 333 -14.11 -16.30 16.37
N TYR A 334 -14.75 -16.10 15.22
CA TYR A 334 -14.11 -15.75 13.95
C TYR A 334 -14.97 -14.79 13.12
N SER A 335 -14.31 -13.96 12.32
CA SER A 335 -14.94 -13.34 11.16
C SER A 335 -14.80 -14.26 9.95
N LEU A 336 -15.84 -14.35 9.14
CA LEU A 336 -15.80 -14.89 7.79
C LEU A 336 -15.80 -13.73 6.82
N GLY A 337 -14.68 -13.54 6.12
CA GLY A 337 -14.55 -12.57 5.07
C GLY A 337 -14.77 -13.17 3.69
N ALA A 338 -15.50 -12.43 2.88
CA ALA A 338 -15.80 -12.72 1.50
C ALA A 338 -16.18 -11.41 0.80
N HIS A 339 -16.61 -11.48 -0.41
CA HIS A 339 -17.55 -10.57 -1.07
C HIS A 339 -18.42 -11.42 -1.97
N MET A 340 -19.35 -10.83 -2.68
CA MET A 340 -20.24 -11.63 -3.53
C MET A 340 -19.47 -12.45 -4.56
N LEU A 341 -18.39 -11.88 -5.17
CA LEU A 341 -17.58 -12.55 -6.20
C LEU A 341 -16.09 -12.23 -6.10
N GLU A 342 -15.68 -11.05 -5.65
CA GLU A 342 -14.48 -10.35 -6.13
C GLU A 342 -13.28 -10.39 -5.17
N VAL A 343 -13.02 -11.50 -4.49
CA VAL A 343 -11.78 -11.67 -3.70
C VAL A 343 -10.63 -12.09 -4.62
N CYS A 344 -9.48 -11.40 -4.49
CA CYS A 344 -8.31 -11.65 -5.32
C CYS A 344 -7.67 -13.03 -5.07
N PRO A 345 -7.34 -13.82 -6.11
CA PRO A 345 -6.73 -15.13 -5.96
C PRO A 345 -5.31 -15.11 -5.40
N SER A 346 -4.65 -13.95 -5.26
CA SER A 346 -3.33 -13.85 -4.63
C SER A 346 -3.32 -14.27 -3.16
N VAL A 347 -4.48 -14.33 -2.51
CA VAL A 347 -4.64 -14.78 -1.12
C VAL A 347 -5.07 -16.24 -1.01
N ALA A 348 -5.27 -16.94 -2.12
CA ALA A 348 -5.75 -18.31 -2.14
C ALA A 348 -4.76 -19.33 -1.57
N VAL A 349 -5.28 -20.39 -0.96
CA VAL A 349 -4.55 -21.63 -0.74
C VAL A 349 -4.79 -22.58 -1.92
N GLY A 350 -3.71 -23.03 -2.54
CA GLY A 350 -3.78 -23.92 -3.71
C GLY A 350 -4.29 -23.21 -4.98
N ARG A 351 -4.79 -24.00 -5.93
CA ARG A 351 -5.24 -23.53 -7.24
C ARG A 351 -6.74 -23.19 -7.18
N PRO A 352 -7.17 -21.93 -7.48
CA PRO A 352 -8.57 -21.56 -7.49
C PRO A 352 -9.36 -22.28 -8.59
N ARG A 353 -10.66 -22.48 -8.36
CA ARG A 353 -11.58 -23.08 -9.33
C ARG A 353 -12.50 -22.02 -9.91
N ILE A 354 -12.70 -22.04 -11.22
CA ILE A 354 -13.73 -21.23 -11.90
C ILE A 354 -15.04 -22.03 -11.81
N GLU A 355 -16.01 -21.43 -11.15
CA GLU A 355 -17.36 -21.99 -11.01
C GLU A 355 -18.42 -20.97 -11.46
N THR A 356 -19.59 -21.44 -11.89
CA THR A 356 -20.75 -20.62 -12.28
C THR A 356 -21.88 -20.94 -11.33
N HIS A 357 -22.43 -19.93 -10.66
CA HIS A 357 -23.50 -20.10 -9.67
C HIS A 357 -24.47 -18.94 -9.73
N PHE A 358 -25.72 -19.24 -9.37
CA PHE A 358 -26.76 -18.24 -9.18
C PHE A 358 -26.35 -17.17 -8.16
N LEU A 359 -26.65 -15.92 -8.47
CA LEU A 359 -26.33 -14.77 -7.62
C LEU A 359 -27.63 -14.10 -7.21
N GLY A 360 -28.63 -14.30 -7.00
CA GLY A 360 -29.89 -13.78 -6.48
C GLY A 360 -30.03 -12.28 -6.21
N ILE A 361 -29.01 -11.47 -6.55
CA ILE A 361 -28.99 -10.01 -6.40
C ILE A 361 -28.43 -9.33 -7.64
N GLY A 362 -28.74 -8.04 -7.80
CA GLY A 362 -28.32 -7.24 -8.92
C GLY A 362 -29.27 -7.34 -10.12
N MET A 363 -28.86 -6.74 -11.22
CA MET A 363 -29.66 -6.62 -12.44
C MET A 363 -29.20 -7.59 -13.54
N ASN A 364 -28.42 -8.60 -13.15
CA ASN A 364 -27.83 -9.54 -14.08
C ASN A 364 -28.83 -10.59 -14.55
N GLU A 365 -28.83 -10.90 -15.85
CA GLU A 365 -29.72 -11.87 -16.46
C GLU A 365 -29.17 -13.30 -16.37
N LYS A 366 -27.84 -13.46 -16.18
CA LYS A 366 -27.16 -14.76 -16.19
C LYS A 366 -26.25 -14.92 -14.98
N ASP A 367 -26.06 -16.17 -14.59
CA ASP A 367 -25.16 -16.54 -13.49
C ASP A 367 -23.71 -16.23 -13.81
N PRO A 368 -23.02 -15.42 -13.00
CA PRO A 368 -21.64 -15.02 -13.27
C PRO A 368 -20.64 -16.14 -12.93
N ALA A 369 -19.64 -16.30 -13.79
CA ALA A 369 -18.48 -17.09 -13.45
C ALA A 369 -17.57 -16.35 -12.46
N ARG A 370 -17.00 -17.10 -11.50
CA ARG A 370 -16.15 -16.59 -10.42
C ARG A 370 -15.10 -17.59 -10.00
N LEU A 371 -14.02 -17.11 -9.35
CA LEU A 371 -13.06 -17.95 -8.67
C LEU A 371 -13.59 -18.32 -7.28
N VAL A 372 -13.60 -19.60 -6.97
CA VAL A 372 -13.93 -20.15 -5.66
C VAL A 372 -12.68 -20.78 -5.05
N PHE A 373 -12.32 -20.31 -3.85
CA PHE A 373 -11.16 -20.80 -3.10
C PHE A 373 -11.24 -20.44 -1.62
N GLU A 374 -10.38 -21.04 -0.82
CA GLU A 374 -10.15 -20.68 0.57
C GLU A 374 -8.85 -19.85 0.67
N GLY A 375 -8.84 -18.85 1.55
CA GLY A 375 -7.66 -18.06 1.84
C GLY A 375 -6.61 -18.84 2.65
N LYS A 376 -5.33 -18.48 2.44
CA LYS A 376 -4.22 -19.08 3.18
C LYS A 376 -4.25 -18.66 4.66
N PRO A 377 -3.91 -19.55 5.61
CA PRO A 377 -3.73 -19.16 6.99
C PRO A 377 -2.46 -18.35 7.19
N GLY A 378 -2.45 -17.48 8.21
CA GLY A 378 -1.26 -16.70 8.58
C GLY A 378 -1.60 -15.34 9.16
N LYS A 379 -0.57 -14.64 9.62
CA LYS A 379 -0.70 -13.25 10.08
C LYS A 379 -1.02 -12.35 8.89
N ALA A 380 -1.95 -11.44 9.11
CA ALA A 380 -2.37 -10.48 8.08
C ALA A 380 -2.90 -9.20 8.77
N VAL A 381 -3.25 -8.22 7.97
CA VAL A 381 -3.97 -7.03 8.41
C VAL A 381 -5.22 -6.84 7.56
N VAL A 382 -6.26 -6.27 8.15
CA VAL A 382 -7.39 -5.67 7.42
C VAL A 382 -7.30 -4.17 7.54
N VAL A 383 -7.56 -3.48 6.43
CA VAL A 383 -7.28 -2.03 6.28
C VAL A 383 -8.49 -1.35 5.66
N SER A 384 -8.93 -0.24 6.24
CA SER A 384 -9.97 0.62 5.67
C SER A 384 -9.54 2.08 5.67
N LEU A 385 -9.71 2.76 4.55
CA LEU A 385 -9.54 4.21 4.44
C LEU A 385 -10.92 4.85 4.35
N ILE A 386 -11.26 5.68 5.33
CA ILE A 386 -12.55 6.35 5.40
C ILE A 386 -12.41 7.87 5.36
N ASP A 387 -13.43 8.52 4.84
CA ASP A 387 -13.58 9.98 4.85
C ASP A 387 -14.38 10.40 6.08
N MET A 388 -13.75 11.19 6.95
CA MET A 388 -14.35 11.69 8.20
C MET A 388 -14.91 13.11 8.06
N GLY A 389 -15.03 13.62 6.83
CA GLY A 389 -15.42 15.01 6.58
C GLY A 389 -14.27 15.98 6.90
N GLY A 390 -13.50 16.34 5.88
CA GLY A 390 -12.35 17.24 6.00
C GLY A 390 -11.04 16.55 6.45
N ARG A 391 -11.05 15.25 6.73
CA ARG A 391 -9.86 14.43 6.99
C ARG A 391 -10.07 12.98 6.56
N LEU A 392 -8.99 12.30 6.26
CA LEU A 392 -8.97 10.87 5.98
C LEU A 392 -8.42 10.12 7.19
N ARG A 393 -9.06 8.99 7.53
CA ARG A 393 -8.63 8.07 8.60
C ARG A 393 -8.31 6.72 8.00
N LEU A 394 -7.09 6.24 8.23
CA LEU A 394 -6.66 4.89 7.92
C LEU A 394 -6.80 4.03 9.18
N ILE A 395 -7.69 3.04 9.15
CA ILE A 395 -7.89 2.07 10.22
C ILE A 395 -7.21 0.78 9.80
N VAL A 396 -6.38 0.24 10.67
CA VAL A 396 -5.67 -1.03 10.48
C VAL A 396 -5.94 -1.93 11.68
N GLN A 397 -6.32 -3.18 11.43
CA GLN A 397 -6.46 -4.18 12.47
C GLN A 397 -5.56 -5.37 12.16
N ASP A 398 -4.77 -5.79 13.16
CA ASP A 398 -4.03 -7.04 13.09
C ASP A 398 -4.99 -8.22 13.18
N ILE A 399 -4.80 -9.22 12.32
CA ILE A 399 -5.61 -10.43 12.29
C ILE A 399 -4.74 -11.69 12.14
N GLU A 400 -5.30 -12.82 12.49
CA GLU A 400 -4.73 -14.13 12.17
C GLU A 400 -5.72 -14.91 11.30
N ALA A 401 -5.45 -14.99 10.00
CA ALA A 401 -6.22 -15.84 9.10
C ALA A 401 -6.02 -17.31 9.48
N VAL A 402 -7.10 -18.06 9.46
CA VAL A 402 -7.12 -19.48 9.86
C VAL A 402 -7.68 -20.33 8.74
N LYS A 403 -7.37 -21.62 8.77
CA LYS A 403 -8.08 -22.57 7.93
C LYS A 403 -9.56 -22.60 8.35
N PRO A 404 -10.52 -22.55 7.39
CA PRO A 404 -11.95 -22.64 7.75
C PRO A 404 -12.23 -23.82 8.66
N ILE A 405 -12.97 -23.58 9.72
CA ILE A 405 -13.33 -24.61 10.73
C ILE A 405 -14.45 -25.54 10.26
N MET A 406 -15.08 -25.24 9.13
CA MET A 406 -16.15 -26.01 8.50
C MET A 406 -16.07 -25.93 6.97
N PRO A 407 -16.53 -26.93 6.23
CA PRO A 407 -16.34 -27.00 4.77
C PRO A 407 -17.20 -26.01 3.95
N MET A 408 -18.33 -25.52 4.46
CA MET A 408 -19.28 -24.59 3.82
C MET A 408 -19.58 -24.92 2.33
N PRO A 409 -20.06 -26.13 1.99
CA PRO A 409 -20.16 -26.60 0.60
C PRO A 409 -21.16 -25.82 -0.25
N ASN A 410 -22.09 -25.11 0.37
CA ASN A 410 -23.13 -24.32 -0.30
C ASN A 410 -22.78 -22.82 -0.40
N LEU A 411 -21.54 -22.45 -0.06
CA LEU A 411 -21.04 -21.07 -0.19
C LEU A 411 -20.07 -20.98 -1.37
N PRO A 412 -20.54 -20.65 -2.59
CA PRO A 412 -19.74 -20.70 -3.81
C PRO A 412 -18.99 -19.38 -4.07
N VAL A 413 -18.23 -18.94 -3.06
CA VAL A 413 -17.43 -17.71 -3.14
C VAL A 413 -16.02 -17.93 -2.58
N ALA A 414 -15.09 -17.13 -3.03
CA ALA A 414 -13.79 -17.01 -2.41
C ALA A 414 -13.95 -16.42 -0.99
N ARG A 415 -13.27 -17.00 -0.02
CA ARG A 415 -13.46 -16.65 1.41
C ARG A 415 -12.19 -16.79 2.23
N VAL A 416 -12.08 -15.98 3.26
CA VAL A 416 -11.03 -16.05 4.29
C VAL A 416 -11.70 -16.04 5.67
N MET A 417 -11.27 -16.92 6.56
CA MET A 417 -11.71 -16.90 7.95
C MET A 417 -10.57 -16.41 8.83
N TRP A 418 -10.84 -15.54 9.80
CA TRP A 418 -9.79 -15.03 10.69
C TRP A 418 -10.24 -14.75 12.11
N ARG A 419 -9.25 -14.72 13.01
CA ARG A 419 -9.37 -14.14 14.35
C ARG A 419 -8.98 -12.68 14.29
N ALA A 420 -9.85 -11.78 14.77
CA ALA A 420 -9.52 -10.39 14.98
C ALA A 420 -8.70 -10.21 16.26
N MET A 421 -7.81 -9.24 16.29
CA MET A 421 -7.10 -8.85 17.51
C MET A 421 -7.83 -7.71 18.23
N PRO A 422 -7.82 -7.69 19.57
CA PRO A 422 -7.26 -8.69 20.51
C PRO A 422 -8.05 -9.99 20.56
N ASP A 423 -9.34 -9.93 20.34
CA ASP A 423 -10.35 -10.97 20.18
C ASP A 423 -11.49 -10.45 19.30
N LEU A 424 -12.42 -11.29 18.88
CA LEU A 424 -13.49 -10.89 17.96
C LEU A 424 -14.37 -9.77 18.55
N THR A 425 -14.79 -9.89 19.81
CA THR A 425 -15.70 -8.93 20.43
C THR A 425 -15.06 -7.57 20.54
N THR A 426 -13.91 -7.48 21.20
CA THR A 426 -13.18 -6.22 21.38
C THR A 426 -12.73 -5.63 20.04
N GLY A 427 -12.25 -6.47 19.13
CA GLY A 427 -11.80 -6.05 17.80
C GLY A 427 -12.92 -5.44 16.98
N VAL A 428 -14.11 -6.03 16.98
CA VAL A 428 -15.29 -5.50 16.28
C VAL A 428 -15.81 -4.21 16.96
N GLU A 429 -15.87 -4.17 18.29
CA GLU A 429 -16.23 -2.94 19.02
C GLU A 429 -15.28 -1.79 18.68
N CYS A 430 -13.97 -2.05 18.68
CA CYS A 430 -12.96 -1.07 18.29
C CYS A 430 -13.09 -0.60 16.82
N TRP A 431 -13.31 -1.57 15.90
CA TRP A 431 -13.47 -1.26 14.47
C TRP A 431 -14.67 -0.35 14.23
N ILE A 432 -15.82 -0.69 14.81
CA ILE A 432 -17.06 0.10 14.70
C ILE A 432 -16.89 1.49 15.36
N THR A 433 -16.28 1.54 16.55
CA THR A 433 -16.02 2.81 17.26
C THR A 433 -15.11 3.74 16.47
N ALA A 434 -14.11 3.19 15.77
CA ALA A 434 -13.25 3.97 14.89
C ALA A 434 -13.95 4.44 13.60
N GLY A 435 -15.15 3.95 13.30
CA GLY A 435 -15.89 4.20 12.06
C GLY A 435 -15.47 3.32 10.89
N GLY A 436 -14.86 2.15 11.17
CA GLY A 436 -14.37 1.24 10.16
C GLY A 436 -15.47 0.75 9.21
N ALA A 437 -15.13 0.71 7.92
CA ALA A 437 -16.04 0.24 6.88
C ALA A 437 -16.19 -1.29 6.88
N HIS A 438 -17.26 -1.78 6.26
CA HIS A 438 -17.39 -3.20 5.91
C HIS A 438 -16.45 -3.58 4.76
N HIS A 439 -16.15 -2.65 3.86
CA HIS A 439 -15.13 -2.83 2.83
C HIS A 439 -13.72 -2.61 3.39
N THR A 440 -12.85 -3.58 3.16
CA THR A 440 -11.47 -3.59 3.63
C THR A 440 -10.51 -4.06 2.53
N VAL A 441 -9.22 -3.86 2.76
CA VAL A 441 -8.15 -4.60 2.05
C VAL A 441 -7.52 -5.56 3.05
N LEU A 442 -7.64 -6.86 2.78
CA LEU A 442 -6.89 -7.87 3.49
C LEU A 442 -5.51 -8.02 2.86
N SER A 443 -4.44 -7.96 3.66
CA SER A 443 -3.06 -8.10 3.18
C SER A 443 -2.22 -9.00 4.07
N TYR A 444 -1.49 -9.94 3.45
CA TYR A 444 -0.49 -10.78 4.11
C TYR A 444 0.92 -10.22 4.04
N ASP A 445 1.20 -9.32 3.10
CA ASP A 445 2.56 -8.85 2.79
C ASP A 445 2.86 -7.47 3.37
N VAL A 446 1.83 -6.69 3.70
CA VAL A 446 1.99 -5.34 4.23
C VAL A 446 1.75 -5.35 5.74
N THR A 447 2.65 -4.72 6.49
CA THR A 447 2.55 -4.63 7.95
C THR A 447 1.91 -3.32 8.40
N ALA A 448 1.33 -3.33 9.61
CA ALA A 448 0.80 -2.11 10.22
C ALA A 448 1.87 -1.02 10.39
N GLU A 449 3.15 -1.39 10.61
CA GLU A 449 4.25 -0.41 10.66
C GLU A 449 4.45 0.29 9.31
N GLN A 450 4.41 -0.44 8.21
CA GLN A 450 4.50 0.14 6.85
C GLN A 450 3.32 1.07 6.56
N LEU A 451 2.12 0.69 6.97
CA LEU A 451 0.92 1.51 6.82
C LEU A 451 0.96 2.76 7.70
N ARG A 452 1.52 2.68 8.90
CA ARG A 452 1.77 3.84 9.75
C ARG A 452 2.78 4.80 9.12
N ASP A 453 3.85 4.28 8.55
CA ASP A 453 4.84 5.09 7.85
C ASP A 453 4.23 5.75 6.61
N TRP A 454 3.44 5.00 5.82
CA TRP A 454 2.69 5.54 4.69
C TRP A 454 1.72 6.66 5.13
N ALA A 455 0.89 6.42 6.14
CA ALA A 455 -0.06 7.41 6.65
C ALA A 455 0.64 8.68 7.17
N ARG A 456 1.80 8.52 7.84
CA ARG A 456 2.62 9.64 8.30
C ARG A 456 3.16 10.46 7.12
N MET A 457 3.67 9.80 6.08
CA MET A 457 4.19 10.47 4.88
C MET A 457 3.08 11.14 4.07
N MET A 458 1.87 10.59 4.09
CA MET A 458 0.67 11.17 3.47
C MET A 458 -0.06 12.16 4.39
N GLU A 459 0.41 12.31 5.64
CA GLU A 459 -0.16 13.20 6.67
C GLU A 459 -1.66 13.00 6.89
N ILE A 460 -2.10 11.75 6.97
CA ILE A 460 -3.46 11.35 7.32
C ILE A 460 -3.52 10.73 8.71
N GLU A 461 -4.71 10.65 9.29
CA GLU A 461 -4.93 9.99 10.57
C GLU A 461 -4.69 8.49 10.46
N PHE A 462 -4.05 7.90 11.46
CA PHE A 462 -3.77 6.47 11.54
C PHE A 462 -4.28 5.91 12.86
N VAL A 463 -5.07 4.84 12.79
CA VAL A 463 -5.63 4.11 13.92
C VAL A 463 -5.25 2.64 13.79
N HIS A 464 -4.69 2.04 14.84
CA HIS A 464 -4.21 0.66 14.83
C HIS A 464 -4.80 -0.17 15.96
N ILE A 465 -5.59 -1.16 15.59
CA ILE A 465 -6.17 -2.14 16.53
C ILE A 465 -5.25 -3.35 16.60
N THR A 466 -4.71 -3.59 17.78
CA THR A 466 -3.69 -4.62 18.06
C THR A 466 -4.16 -5.60 19.13
N LYS A 467 -3.33 -6.58 19.45
CA LYS A 467 -3.56 -7.50 20.58
C LYS A 467 -3.65 -6.82 21.95
N ASP A 468 -3.15 -5.60 22.08
CA ASP A 468 -3.10 -4.84 23.33
C ASP A 468 -4.14 -3.70 23.37
N THR A 469 -4.98 -3.55 22.33
CA THR A 469 -5.99 -2.50 22.24
C THR A 469 -7.20 -2.84 23.08
N THR A 470 -7.71 -1.87 23.84
CA THR A 470 -9.03 -1.94 24.50
C THR A 470 -9.93 -0.85 23.93
N VAL A 471 -11.24 -1.00 24.07
CA VAL A 471 -12.21 0.01 23.60
C VAL A 471 -11.90 1.36 24.25
N GLU A 472 -11.66 1.40 25.56
CA GLU A 472 -11.35 2.60 26.31
C GLU A 472 -10.06 3.30 25.81
N SER A 473 -8.98 2.52 25.55
CA SER A 473 -7.73 3.08 25.00
C SER A 473 -7.91 3.65 23.61
N LEU A 474 -8.74 3.00 22.78
CA LEU A 474 -9.06 3.49 21.45
C LEU A 474 -9.90 4.78 21.50
N GLU A 475 -10.94 4.83 22.31
CA GLU A 475 -11.78 6.03 22.49
C GLU A 475 -10.93 7.23 22.91
N HIS A 476 -9.96 7.00 23.82
CA HIS A 476 -9.02 8.05 24.23
C HIS A 476 -8.13 8.52 23.08
N GLU A 477 -7.59 7.58 22.28
CA GLU A 477 -6.80 7.91 21.07
C GLU A 477 -7.63 8.72 20.07
N LEU A 478 -8.85 8.29 19.78
CA LEU A 478 -9.76 8.98 18.86
C LEU A 478 -10.09 10.40 19.33
N PHE A 479 -10.32 10.56 20.64
CA PHE A 479 -10.54 11.88 21.23
C PHE A 479 -9.32 12.81 21.04
N LEU A 480 -8.12 12.32 21.28
CA LEU A 480 -6.88 13.08 21.04
C LEU A 480 -6.69 13.42 19.58
N ASN A 481 -6.99 12.49 18.67
CA ASN A 481 -6.93 12.72 17.23
C ASN A 481 -7.92 13.80 16.78
N ASP A 482 -9.13 13.79 17.33
CA ASP A 482 -10.14 14.83 17.07
C ASP A 482 -9.70 16.21 17.55
N LEU A 483 -9.10 16.30 18.73
CA LEU A 483 -8.51 17.54 19.23
C LEU A 483 -7.37 18.04 18.34
N ALA A 484 -6.44 17.17 18.01
CA ALA A 484 -5.30 17.50 17.15
C ALA A 484 -5.74 18.00 15.78
N TRP A 485 -6.82 17.42 15.24
CA TRP A 485 -7.36 17.81 13.95
C TRP A 485 -8.06 19.17 13.99
N LYS A 486 -8.80 19.47 15.06
CA LYS A 486 -9.46 20.77 15.25
C LYS A 486 -8.48 21.92 15.47
N LEU A 487 -7.24 21.63 15.85
CA LEU A 487 -6.18 22.61 16.10
C LEU A 487 -5.28 22.88 14.86
N LYS A 488 -5.44 22.10 13.80
CA LYS A 488 -4.78 22.31 12.49
C LYS A 488 -5.57 23.27 11.62
#